data_724e8e93affcd004ff18f4c6a86a66af
#
_entry.id   724e8e93affcd004ff18f4c6a86a66af
#
_cell.length_a   1.000
_cell.length_b   1.000
_cell.length_c   1.000
_cell.angle_alpha   90.00
_cell.angle_beta   90.00
_cell.angle_gamma   90.00
#
_symmetry.space_group_name_H-M   'P 1'
#
loop_
_entity.id
_entity.type
_entity.pdbx_description
1 polymer ?
#
loop_
_entity_poly.entity_id
_entity_poly.type
_entity_poly.pdbx_seq_one_letter_code
_entity_poly.pdbx_strand_id
1 'polypeptide(L)'
;MKKIFTCCLIVTALLSSCVSETEHQKVIDEKTSLSIENDKLKTELEEIKFGAPNLLADGKKFFEAKEFLKSREKFQTLLEKHPDLPQSIEAKKYLATLDEEELWQEASQSNEISISEKYISLYPKGKYISKASGRKEELKKLNMQKAYEDATNSNSAYAWKSFLEDYPEHPNRNSIKEKIIRLEVDEILGDRETGRMPSFNNYSTSYSSNSSVEITNNTGCTLTVRYSGVEAKMIEIPQGGTRTVYLSSGSYKIAASACGANYAGTESLQGSYGSTFYISSTRY
;
A
#
# COMPACT_ATOMS: atom_id res chain seq x y z
N MET A 1 -12.14 76.25 -71.49
CA MET A 1 -12.86 76.68 -70.29
C MET A 1 -13.73 75.57 -69.64
N LYS A 2 -14.15 74.51 -70.32
CA LYS A 2 -14.99 73.40 -69.77
C LYS A 2 -14.25 72.41 -68.83
N LYS A 3 -12.89 72.24 -68.96
CA LYS A 3 -12.14 71.32 -68.13
C LYS A 3 -11.76 71.79 -66.72
N ILE A 4 -11.75 73.10 -66.51
CA ILE A 4 -11.40 73.73 -65.24
C ILE A 4 -12.63 73.70 -64.29
N PHE A 5 -13.81 73.79 -64.82
CA PHE A 5 -15.05 73.79 -64.05
C PHE A 5 -15.36 72.38 -63.44
N THR A 6 -14.99 71.31 -64.18
CA THR A 6 -15.20 69.92 -63.72
C THR A 6 -14.24 69.55 -62.58
N CYS A 7 -13.01 70.06 -62.56
CA CYS A 7 -12.03 69.80 -61.51
C CYS A 7 -12.36 70.53 -60.20
N CYS A 8 -12.93 71.70 -60.22
CA CYS A 8 -13.38 72.40 -59.03
C CYS A 8 -14.60 71.79 -58.39
N LEU A 9 -15.52 71.17 -59.13
CA LEU A 9 -16.67 70.46 -58.60
C LEU A 9 -16.33 69.14 -57.88
N ILE A 10 -15.28 68.45 -58.37
CA ILE A 10 -14.77 67.24 -57.75
C ILE A 10 -14.00 67.52 -56.43
N VAL A 11 -13.24 68.62 -56.39
CA VAL A 11 -12.51 69.07 -55.20
C VAL A 11 -13.48 69.53 -54.09
N THR A 12 -14.56 70.22 -54.43
CA THR A 12 -15.59 70.63 -53.43
C THR A 12 -16.40 69.47 -52.92
N ALA A 13 -16.63 68.40 -53.71
CA ALA A 13 -17.33 67.18 -53.24
C ALA A 13 -16.45 66.37 -52.31
N LEU A 14 -15.13 66.42 -52.39
CA LEU A 14 -14.19 65.75 -51.45
C LEU A 14 -14.03 66.50 -50.11
N LEU A 15 -14.37 67.75 -50.03
CA LEU A 15 -14.30 68.55 -48.79
C LEU A 15 -15.58 68.53 -47.98
N SER A 16 -16.70 67.99 -48.53
CA SER A 16 -17.95 67.86 -47.83
C SER A 16 -18.10 66.55 -47.00
N SER A 17 -17.08 65.73 -46.97
CA SER A 17 -17.06 64.50 -46.14
C SER A 17 -16.37 64.70 -44.77
N CYS A 18 -16.04 65.92 -44.39
CA CYS A 18 -15.60 66.22 -43.04
C CYS A 18 -16.79 66.18 -42.08
N VAL A 19 -16.75 65.26 -41.15
CA VAL A 19 -17.63 65.23 -39.97
C VAL A 19 -17.54 66.61 -39.32
N SER A 20 -18.69 67.25 -38.97
CA SER A 20 -18.68 68.52 -38.28
C SER A 20 -17.91 68.45 -36.98
N GLU A 21 -17.19 69.47 -36.61
CA GLU A 21 -16.42 69.53 -35.37
C GLU A 21 -17.28 69.19 -34.15
N THR A 22 -18.52 69.59 -34.20
CA THR A 22 -19.54 69.27 -33.16
C THR A 22 -19.88 67.79 -33.12
N GLU A 23 -20.02 67.09 -34.24
CA GLU A 23 -20.25 65.62 -34.27
C GLU A 23 -18.98 64.86 -33.86
N HIS A 24 -17.80 65.32 -34.28
CA HIS A 24 -16.54 64.73 -33.85
C HIS A 24 -16.35 64.88 -32.36
N GLN A 25 -16.61 66.04 -31.77
CA GLN A 25 -16.53 66.25 -30.33
C GLN A 25 -17.53 65.37 -29.58
N LYS A 26 -18.75 65.23 -30.10
CA LYS A 26 -19.78 64.35 -29.50
C LYS A 26 -19.32 62.89 -29.46
N VAL A 27 -18.71 62.39 -30.52
CA VAL A 27 -18.14 61.02 -30.57
C VAL A 27 -16.97 60.85 -29.59
N ILE A 28 -16.12 61.88 -29.41
CA ILE A 28 -15.04 61.86 -28.41
C ILE A 28 -15.61 61.81 -27.00
N ASP A 29 -16.62 62.62 -26.70
CA ASP A 29 -17.25 62.68 -25.40
C ASP A 29 -17.98 61.34 -25.08
N GLU A 30 -18.69 60.75 -26.05
CA GLU A 30 -19.32 59.43 -25.93
C GLU A 30 -18.27 58.31 -25.72
N LYS A 31 -17.18 58.31 -26.48
CA LYS A 31 -16.07 57.36 -26.30
C LYS A 31 -15.45 57.51 -24.93
N THR A 32 -15.27 58.69 -24.41
CA THR A 32 -14.73 58.96 -23.09
C THR A 32 -15.65 58.43 -22.00
N SER A 33 -16.97 58.72 -22.13
CA SER A 33 -17.98 58.21 -21.22
C SER A 33 -18.03 56.67 -21.18
N LEU A 34 -18.03 56.03 -22.36
CA LEU A 34 -17.97 54.58 -22.48
C LEU A 34 -16.72 53.96 -21.88
N SER A 35 -15.57 54.63 -22.03
CA SER A 35 -14.32 54.20 -21.41
C SER A 35 -14.41 54.23 -19.89
N ILE A 36 -14.92 55.31 -19.32
CA ILE A 36 -15.14 55.44 -17.85
C ILE A 36 -16.09 54.35 -17.34
N GLU A 37 -17.20 54.14 -18.05
CA GLU A 37 -18.18 53.09 -17.68
C GLU A 37 -17.56 51.71 -17.78
N ASN A 38 -16.79 51.43 -18.82
CA ASN A 38 -16.09 50.14 -18.98
C ASN A 38 -15.10 49.88 -17.85
N ASP A 39 -14.34 50.90 -17.45
CA ASP A 39 -13.36 50.75 -16.36
C ASP A 39 -14.08 50.57 -15.00
N LYS A 40 -15.21 51.22 -14.80
CA LYS A 40 -16.09 51.02 -13.64
C LYS A 40 -16.63 49.58 -13.60
N LEU A 41 -17.16 49.09 -14.72
CA LEU A 41 -17.66 47.70 -14.82
C LEU A 41 -16.59 46.66 -14.62
N LYS A 42 -15.36 46.92 -15.11
CA LYS A 42 -14.20 46.03 -14.82
C LYS A 42 -13.89 45.99 -13.33
N THR A 43 -13.90 47.13 -12.65
CA THR A 43 -13.64 47.21 -11.21
C THR A 43 -14.70 46.48 -10.43
N GLU A 44 -15.98 46.66 -10.77
CA GLU A 44 -17.11 45.91 -10.15
C GLU A 44 -16.99 44.41 -10.40
N LEU A 45 -16.63 44.01 -11.59
CA LEU A 45 -16.40 42.60 -11.93
C LEU A 45 -15.25 41.96 -11.14
N GLU A 46 -14.17 42.71 -10.97
CA GLU A 46 -13.03 42.25 -10.12
C GLU A 46 -13.48 42.11 -8.65
N GLU A 47 -14.26 43.05 -8.12
CA GLU A 47 -14.77 42.98 -6.75
C GLU A 47 -15.76 41.80 -6.57
N ILE A 48 -16.58 41.51 -7.56
CA ILE A 48 -17.50 40.36 -7.53
C ILE A 48 -16.69 39.04 -7.57
N LYS A 49 -15.66 38.96 -8.40
CA LYS A 49 -14.85 37.74 -8.56
C LYS A 49 -13.89 37.49 -7.41
N PHE A 50 -13.23 38.55 -6.94
CA PHE A 50 -12.09 38.46 -6.05
C PHE A 50 -12.22 39.27 -4.75
N GLY A 51 -13.37 39.90 -4.50
CA GLY A 51 -13.63 40.54 -3.23
C GLY A 51 -13.61 39.56 -2.05
N ALA A 52 -12.99 39.94 -0.94
CA ALA A 52 -12.79 39.08 0.19
C ALA A 52 -14.07 38.40 0.73
N PRO A 53 -15.22 39.11 0.85
CA PRO A 53 -16.49 38.49 1.27
C PRO A 53 -16.98 37.40 0.32
N ASN A 54 -16.84 37.63 -0.99
CA ASN A 54 -17.32 36.70 -2.02
C ASN A 54 -16.44 35.45 -2.08
N LEU A 55 -15.09 35.62 -2.04
CA LEU A 55 -14.17 34.49 -1.96
C LEU A 55 -14.39 33.63 -0.72
N LEU A 56 -14.64 34.24 0.43
CA LEU A 56 -14.96 33.52 1.66
C LEU A 56 -16.29 32.75 1.52
N ALA A 57 -17.34 33.40 1.01
CA ALA A 57 -18.64 32.78 0.83
C ALA A 57 -18.60 31.60 -0.16
N ASP A 58 -17.95 31.79 -1.29
CA ASP A 58 -17.73 30.71 -2.29
C ASP A 58 -16.93 29.55 -1.70
N GLY A 59 -15.83 29.85 -0.98
CA GLY A 59 -15.03 28.86 -0.31
C GLY A 59 -15.84 27.99 0.67
N LYS A 60 -16.68 28.63 1.51
CA LYS A 60 -17.60 27.93 2.42
C LYS A 60 -18.62 27.09 1.69
N LYS A 61 -19.24 27.63 0.64
CA LYS A 61 -20.22 26.90 -0.19
C LYS A 61 -19.62 25.63 -0.78
N PHE A 62 -18.40 25.69 -1.34
CA PHE A 62 -17.70 24.52 -1.86
C PHE A 62 -17.30 23.54 -0.74
N PHE A 63 -16.93 24.05 0.45
CA PHE A 63 -16.65 23.21 1.60
C PHE A 63 -17.86 22.37 2.02
N GLU A 64 -19.03 22.98 2.14
CA GLU A 64 -20.30 22.32 2.47
C GLU A 64 -20.71 21.29 1.40
N ALA A 65 -20.45 21.60 0.12
CA ALA A 65 -20.66 20.70 -1.00
C ALA A 65 -19.63 19.57 -1.10
N LYS A 66 -18.61 19.53 -0.23
CA LYS A 66 -17.45 18.61 -0.26
C LYS A 66 -16.61 18.70 -1.54
N GLU A 67 -16.67 19.82 -2.24
CA GLU A 67 -15.84 20.16 -3.38
C GLU A 67 -14.52 20.78 -2.90
N PHE A 68 -13.73 19.99 -2.17
CA PHE A 68 -12.61 20.47 -1.38
C PHE A 68 -11.54 21.20 -2.21
N LEU A 69 -11.25 20.74 -3.42
CA LEU A 69 -10.29 21.41 -4.30
C LEU A 69 -10.73 22.84 -4.66
N LYS A 70 -12.02 23.03 -5.00
CA LYS A 70 -12.56 24.35 -5.29
C LYS A 70 -12.61 25.24 -4.06
N SER A 71 -12.97 24.66 -2.91
CA SER A 71 -12.95 25.37 -1.63
C SER A 71 -11.54 25.88 -1.30
N ARG A 72 -10.53 25.03 -1.44
CA ARG A 72 -9.12 25.38 -1.22
C ARG A 72 -8.67 26.51 -2.14
N GLU A 73 -8.97 26.42 -3.43
CA GLU A 73 -8.64 27.46 -4.42
C GLU A 73 -9.20 28.83 -3.99
N LYS A 74 -10.48 28.89 -3.56
CA LYS A 74 -11.10 30.15 -3.13
C LYS A 74 -10.45 30.71 -1.87
N PHE A 75 -10.18 29.87 -0.87
CA PHE A 75 -9.51 30.33 0.36
C PHE A 75 -8.06 30.74 0.12
N GLN A 76 -7.32 30.03 -0.74
CA GLN A 76 -5.96 30.42 -1.09
C GLN A 76 -5.94 31.75 -1.85
N THR A 77 -6.82 31.94 -2.84
CA THR A 77 -6.99 33.20 -3.55
C THR A 77 -7.31 34.35 -2.59
N LEU A 78 -8.17 34.09 -1.57
CA LEU A 78 -8.47 35.07 -0.54
C LEU A 78 -7.23 35.46 0.27
N LEU A 79 -6.39 34.47 0.66
CA LEU A 79 -5.17 34.73 1.42
C LEU A 79 -4.10 35.48 0.58
N GLU A 80 -4.03 35.21 -0.72
CA GLU A 80 -3.09 35.85 -1.63
C GLU A 80 -3.48 37.31 -1.90
N LYS A 81 -4.77 37.56 -2.18
CA LYS A 81 -5.24 38.91 -2.56
C LYS A 81 -5.54 39.81 -1.36
N HIS A 82 -5.91 39.23 -0.22
CA HIS A 82 -6.38 39.95 0.96
C HIS A 82 -5.80 39.42 2.26
N PRO A 83 -4.47 39.32 2.43
CA PRO A 83 -3.83 38.61 3.54
C PRO A 83 -4.18 39.16 4.94
N ASP A 84 -4.43 40.46 5.04
CA ASP A 84 -4.60 41.18 6.30
C ASP A 84 -6.07 41.38 6.73
N LEU A 85 -7.02 40.90 5.94
CA LEU A 85 -8.43 41.06 6.25
C LEU A 85 -8.94 39.99 7.25
N PRO A 86 -9.95 40.31 8.09
CA PRO A 86 -10.56 39.34 8.99
C PRO A 86 -11.03 38.05 8.32
N GLN A 87 -11.52 38.14 7.07
CA GLN A 87 -11.92 37.00 6.26
C GLN A 87 -10.80 36.00 6.03
N SER A 88 -9.57 36.48 5.92
CA SER A 88 -8.38 35.63 5.75
C SER A 88 -8.04 34.81 7.00
N ILE A 89 -8.32 35.34 8.19
CA ILE A 89 -8.19 34.57 9.44
C ILE A 89 -9.17 33.41 9.44
N GLU A 90 -10.39 33.63 8.99
CA GLU A 90 -11.42 32.60 8.88
C GLU A 90 -11.07 31.56 7.80
N ALA A 91 -10.59 32.00 6.64
CA ALA A 91 -10.13 31.12 5.56
C ALA A 91 -8.99 30.18 6.01
N LYS A 92 -8.04 30.65 6.82
CA LYS A 92 -6.97 29.81 7.40
C LYS A 92 -7.53 28.68 8.26
N LYS A 93 -8.60 28.94 9.02
CA LYS A 93 -9.27 27.89 9.81
C LYS A 93 -9.94 26.83 8.93
N TYR A 94 -10.59 27.27 7.85
CA TYR A 94 -11.18 26.35 6.88
C TYR A 94 -10.13 25.53 6.15
N LEU A 95 -8.99 26.11 5.76
CA LEU A 95 -7.89 25.39 5.13
C LEU A 95 -7.33 24.30 6.06
N ALA A 96 -7.13 24.59 7.34
CA ALA A 96 -6.70 23.58 8.31
C ALA A 96 -7.71 22.43 8.47
N THR A 97 -9.01 22.74 8.39
CA THR A 97 -10.06 21.72 8.41
C THR A 97 -10.10 20.91 7.10
N LEU A 98 -9.87 21.57 5.97
CA LEU A 98 -9.80 20.92 4.65
C LEU A 98 -8.68 19.87 4.59
N ASP A 99 -7.51 20.17 5.16
CA ASP A 99 -6.38 19.23 5.20
C ASP A 99 -6.78 17.93 5.93
N GLU A 100 -7.53 18.02 7.01
CA GLU A 100 -8.07 16.87 7.74
C GLU A 100 -9.14 16.11 6.93
N GLU A 101 -10.10 16.83 6.34
CA GLU A 101 -11.20 16.23 5.56
C GLU A 101 -10.69 15.52 4.31
N GLU A 102 -9.75 16.13 3.58
CA GLU A 102 -9.13 15.54 2.38
C GLU A 102 -8.36 14.26 2.73
N LEU A 103 -7.52 14.30 3.77
CA LEU A 103 -6.78 13.11 4.19
C LEU A 103 -7.69 12.00 4.69
N TRP A 104 -8.78 12.34 5.38
CA TRP A 104 -9.78 11.35 5.76
C TRP A 104 -10.51 10.76 4.55
N GLN A 105 -10.86 11.58 3.57
CA GLN A 105 -11.48 11.10 2.34
C GLN A 105 -10.57 10.10 1.63
N GLU A 106 -9.28 10.41 1.49
CA GLU A 106 -8.27 9.51 0.94
C GLU A 106 -8.19 8.22 1.77
N ALA A 107 -8.01 8.31 3.09
CA ALA A 107 -7.88 7.16 3.98
C ALA A 107 -9.11 6.25 3.97
N SER A 108 -10.32 6.82 3.83
CA SER A 108 -11.56 6.06 3.81
C SER A 108 -11.77 5.24 2.53
N GLN A 109 -11.17 5.65 1.43
CA GLN A 109 -11.27 5.02 0.11
C GLN A 109 -10.07 4.15 -0.24
N SER A 110 -8.91 4.42 0.36
CA SER A 110 -7.69 3.69 0.09
C SER A 110 -7.71 2.28 0.70
N ASN A 111 -7.08 1.34 -0.01
CA ASN A 111 -6.76 0.02 0.50
C ASN A 111 -5.36 -0.05 1.12
N GLU A 112 -4.65 1.07 1.20
CA GLU A 112 -3.32 1.15 1.81
C GLU A 112 -3.42 1.51 3.29
N ILE A 113 -2.88 0.66 4.16
CA ILE A 113 -2.83 0.89 5.61
C ILE A 113 -2.09 2.19 5.95
N SER A 114 -1.03 2.49 5.19
CA SER A 114 -0.18 3.67 5.36
C SER A 114 -0.95 4.99 5.37
N ILE A 115 -2.01 5.11 4.58
CA ILE A 115 -2.83 6.33 4.52
C ILE A 115 -3.63 6.51 5.81
N SER A 116 -4.23 5.42 6.33
CA SER A 116 -4.90 5.47 7.64
C SER A 116 -3.92 5.78 8.77
N GLU A 117 -2.70 5.24 8.73
CA GLU A 117 -1.63 5.54 9.69
C GLU A 117 -1.18 7.00 9.62
N LYS A 118 -1.05 7.54 8.41
CA LYS A 118 -0.76 8.96 8.19
C LYS A 118 -1.83 9.85 8.82
N TYR A 119 -3.12 9.52 8.63
CA TYR A 119 -4.19 10.26 9.28
C TYR A 119 -4.07 10.22 10.81
N ILE A 120 -3.90 9.03 11.39
CA ILE A 120 -3.78 8.81 12.84
C ILE A 120 -2.60 9.61 13.41
N SER A 121 -1.46 9.65 12.70
CA SER A 121 -0.27 10.38 13.11
C SER A 121 -0.44 11.89 13.07
N LEU A 122 -1.03 12.43 12.00
CA LEU A 122 -1.18 13.88 11.82
C LEU A 122 -2.34 14.45 12.65
N TYR A 123 -3.40 13.67 12.85
CA TYR A 123 -4.62 14.10 13.57
C TYR A 123 -4.96 13.17 14.74
N PRO A 124 -4.10 13.07 15.78
CA PRO A 124 -4.32 12.15 16.91
C PRO A 124 -5.53 12.50 17.78
N LYS A 125 -6.10 13.69 17.62
CA LYS A 125 -7.35 14.17 18.24
C LYS A 125 -8.37 14.60 17.19
N GLY A 126 -8.17 14.18 15.95
CA GLY A 126 -9.00 14.56 14.81
C GLY A 126 -10.39 13.94 14.86
N LYS A 127 -11.28 14.55 14.11
CA LYS A 127 -12.71 14.17 14.01
C LYS A 127 -12.91 12.70 13.62
N TYR A 128 -11.99 12.15 12.83
CA TYR A 128 -12.11 10.80 12.27
C TYR A 128 -11.15 9.77 12.87
N ILE A 129 -10.49 10.09 14.01
CA ILE A 129 -9.46 9.22 14.60
C ILE A 129 -9.96 7.77 14.85
N SER A 130 -11.17 7.62 15.39
CA SER A 130 -11.76 6.30 15.65
C SER A 130 -12.07 5.55 14.35
N LYS A 131 -12.53 6.26 13.31
CA LYS A 131 -12.81 5.66 12.01
C LYS A 131 -11.53 5.25 11.29
N ALA A 132 -10.50 6.08 11.33
CA ALA A 132 -9.19 5.77 10.74
C ALA A 132 -8.53 4.57 11.44
N SER A 133 -8.63 4.49 12.77
CA SER A 133 -8.17 3.33 13.52
C SER A 133 -8.95 2.05 13.16
N GLY A 134 -10.27 2.15 13.04
CA GLY A 134 -11.11 1.04 12.59
C GLY A 134 -10.76 0.57 11.18
N ARG A 135 -10.56 1.50 10.25
CA ARG A 135 -10.16 1.19 8.86
C ARG A 135 -8.79 0.52 8.80
N LYS A 136 -7.83 1.01 9.58
CA LYS A 136 -6.51 0.37 9.71
C LYS A 136 -6.62 -1.10 10.12
N GLU A 137 -7.39 -1.39 11.17
CA GLU A 137 -7.54 -2.78 11.65
C GLU A 137 -8.34 -3.66 10.67
N GLU A 138 -9.32 -3.10 9.97
CA GLU A 138 -10.04 -3.78 8.89
C GLU A 138 -9.08 -4.19 7.76
N LEU A 139 -8.26 -3.26 7.28
CA LEU A 139 -7.27 -3.50 6.21
C LEU A 139 -6.21 -4.52 6.63
N LYS A 140 -5.75 -4.48 7.88
CA LYS A 140 -4.84 -5.52 8.41
C LYS A 140 -5.45 -6.92 8.34
N LYS A 141 -6.71 -7.07 8.73
CA LYS A 141 -7.43 -8.36 8.66
C LYS A 141 -7.59 -8.82 7.21
N LEU A 142 -7.95 -7.91 6.32
CA LEU A 142 -8.12 -8.22 4.90
C LEU A 142 -6.79 -8.67 4.26
N ASN A 143 -5.69 -7.97 4.55
CA ASN A 143 -4.36 -8.33 4.04
C ASN A 143 -3.90 -9.68 4.59
N MET A 144 -4.11 -9.94 5.88
CA MET A 144 -3.81 -11.25 6.49
C MET A 144 -4.62 -12.37 5.84
N GLN A 145 -5.92 -12.17 5.62
CA GLN A 145 -6.78 -13.16 4.97
C GLN A 145 -6.30 -13.44 3.54
N LYS A 146 -6.00 -12.41 2.77
CA LYS A 146 -5.48 -12.55 1.41
C LYS A 146 -4.15 -13.30 1.40
N ALA A 147 -3.21 -12.95 2.27
CA ALA A 147 -1.93 -13.64 2.37
C ALA A 147 -2.11 -15.13 2.76
N TYR A 148 -3.08 -15.45 3.61
CA TYR A 148 -3.42 -16.83 3.95
C TYR A 148 -3.98 -17.61 2.75
N GLU A 149 -4.87 -16.98 1.99
CA GLU A 149 -5.43 -17.55 0.76
C GLU A 149 -4.34 -17.77 -0.30
N ASP A 150 -3.45 -16.80 -0.50
CA ASP A 150 -2.31 -16.90 -1.42
C ASP A 150 -1.37 -18.05 -1.02
N ALA A 151 -1.05 -18.19 0.27
CA ALA A 151 -0.25 -19.29 0.77
C ALA A 151 -0.97 -20.66 0.60
N THR A 152 -2.28 -20.67 0.77
CA THR A 152 -3.11 -21.87 0.55
C THR A 152 -3.10 -22.30 -0.92
N ASN A 153 -3.26 -21.36 -1.82
CA ASN A 153 -3.30 -21.60 -3.27
C ASN A 153 -1.93 -22.02 -3.81
N SER A 154 -0.85 -21.40 -3.32
CA SER A 154 0.53 -21.78 -3.65
C SER A 154 0.87 -23.17 -3.15
N ASN A 155 0.34 -23.56 -1.99
CA ASN A 155 0.57 -24.83 -1.30
C ASN A 155 2.06 -25.26 -1.24
N SER A 156 2.97 -24.29 -1.09
CA SER A 156 4.41 -24.52 -0.97
C SER A 156 4.90 -24.23 0.44
N ALA A 157 5.95 -24.94 0.88
CA ALA A 157 6.57 -24.68 2.18
C ALA A 157 7.07 -23.23 2.29
N TYR A 158 7.61 -22.68 1.20
CA TYR A 158 8.08 -21.30 1.14
C TYR A 158 6.95 -20.29 1.40
N ALA A 159 5.82 -20.41 0.70
CA ALA A 159 4.69 -19.49 0.87
C ALA A 159 4.13 -19.49 2.31
N TRP A 160 4.03 -20.66 2.93
CA TRP A 160 3.60 -20.77 4.32
C TRP A 160 4.62 -20.22 5.33
N LYS A 161 5.91 -20.35 5.05
CA LYS A 161 6.96 -19.71 5.86
C LYS A 161 6.87 -18.20 5.79
N SER A 162 6.79 -17.64 4.58
CA SER A 162 6.61 -16.20 4.39
C SER A 162 5.36 -15.68 5.09
N PHE A 163 4.25 -16.42 5.00
CA PHE A 163 3.04 -16.06 5.73
C PHE A 163 3.28 -16.00 7.26
N LEU A 164 3.98 -16.96 7.85
CA LEU A 164 4.27 -16.95 9.30
C LEU A 164 5.32 -15.93 9.72
N GLU A 165 6.18 -15.46 8.80
CA GLU A 165 7.09 -14.33 9.03
C GLU A 165 6.30 -13.03 9.15
N ASP A 166 5.31 -12.81 8.27
CA ASP A 166 4.45 -11.63 8.29
C ASP A 166 3.40 -11.68 9.43
N TYR A 167 2.91 -12.87 9.76
CA TYR A 167 1.84 -13.09 10.75
C TYR A 167 2.23 -14.13 11.81
N PRO A 168 3.25 -13.87 12.65
CA PRO A 168 3.79 -14.84 13.60
C PRO A 168 2.81 -15.27 14.69
N GLU A 169 1.81 -14.43 14.99
CA GLU A 169 0.80 -14.69 16.03
C GLU A 169 -0.53 -15.21 15.45
N HIS A 170 -0.52 -15.70 14.20
CA HIS A 170 -1.73 -16.26 13.60
C HIS A 170 -2.29 -17.44 14.41
N PRO A 171 -3.62 -17.51 14.64
CA PRO A 171 -4.22 -18.58 15.49
C PRO A 171 -3.87 -20.00 15.05
N ASN A 172 -3.72 -20.24 13.74
CA ASN A 172 -3.39 -21.54 13.17
C ASN A 172 -1.88 -21.80 13.05
N ARG A 173 -1.04 -21.00 13.71
CA ARG A 173 0.42 -21.07 13.60
C ARG A 173 0.98 -22.49 13.74
N ASN A 174 0.49 -23.25 14.73
CA ASN A 174 1.01 -24.60 14.98
C ASN A 174 0.66 -25.58 13.85
N SER A 175 -0.58 -25.59 13.39
CA SER A 175 -0.98 -26.41 12.25
C SER A 175 -0.32 -25.99 10.93
N ILE A 176 -0.04 -24.71 10.76
CA ILE A 176 0.74 -24.21 9.60
C ILE A 176 2.19 -24.72 9.69
N LYS A 177 2.83 -24.69 10.85
CA LYS A 177 4.18 -25.29 11.05
C LYS A 177 4.23 -26.76 10.71
N GLU A 178 3.24 -27.53 11.14
CA GLU A 178 3.13 -28.93 10.76
C GLU A 178 2.98 -29.10 9.24
N LYS A 179 2.13 -28.26 8.62
CA LYS A 179 1.94 -28.26 7.16
C LYS A 179 3.25 -27.95 6.42
N ILE A 180 4.02 -26.97 6.90
CA ILE A 180 5.35 -26.63 6.33
C ILE A 180 6.25 -27.86 6.36
N ILE A 181 6.34 -28.56 7.52
CA ILE A 181 7.17 -29.77 7.66
C ILE A 181 6.74 -30.85 6.65
N ARG A 182 5.45 -31.07 6.48
CA ARG A 182 4.93 -32.07 5.52
C ARG A 182 5.29 -31.71 4.09
N LEU A 183 5.13 -30.46 3.71
CA LEU A 183 5.47 -29.96 2.37
C LEU A 183 6.97 -30.06 2.10
N GLU A 184 7.83 -29.69 3.05
CA GLU A 184 9.28 -29.84 2.92
C GLU A 184 9.71 -31.30 2.76
N VAL A 185 9.07 -32.21 3.51
CA VAL A 185 9.35 -33.65 3.37
C VAL A 185 8.92 -34.17 1.99
N ASP A 186 7.75 -33.76 1.49
CA ASP A 186 7.28 -34.19 0.18
C ASP A 186 8.13 -33.59 -0.95
N GLU A 187 8.60 -32.35 -0.82
CA GLU A 187 9.50 -31.69 -1.76
C GLU A 187 10.86 -32.41 -1.82
N ILE A 188 11.47 -32.70 -0.66
CA ILE A 188 12.76 -33.41 -0.60
C ILE A 188 12.63 -34.83 -1.14
N LEU A 189 11.55 -35.55 -0.84
CA LEU A 189 11.29 -36.90 -1.38
C LEU A 189 11.08 -36.92 -2.89
N GLY A 190 10.52 -35.85 -3.46
CA GLY A 190 10.28 -35.69 -4.88
C GLY A 190 11.52 -35.28 -5.68
N ASP A 191 12.58 -34.83 -5.02
CA ASP A 191 13.83 -34.40 -5.68
C ASP A 191 14.71 -35.61 -6.04
N ARG A 192 15.14 -35.63 -7.30
CA ARG A 192 16.00 -36.71 -7.85
C ARG A 192 17.41 -36.74 -7.30
N GLU A 193 17.89 -35.62 -6.76
CA GLU A 193 19.21 -35.50 -6.16
C GLU A 193 19.24 -35.92 -4.70
N THR A 194 18.10 -36.24 -4.13
CA THR A 194 17.97 -36.66 -2.73
C THR A 194 18.60 -38.07 -2.52
N GLY A 195 19.51 -38.15 -1.59
CA GLY A 195 20.15 -39.40 -1.19
C GLY A 195 19.23 -40.29 -0.34
N ARG A 196 19.59 -41.56 -0.21
CA ARG A 196 18.89 -42.48 0.69
C ARG A 196 19.17 -42.16 2.14
N MET A 197 18.14 -42.21 2.95
CA MET A 197 18.23 -42.16 4.41
C MET A 197 19.00 -43.35 4.95
N PRO A 198 19.90 -43.19 5.96
CA PRO A 198 20.46 -44.30 6.70
C PRO A 198 19.36 -45.13 7.37
N SER A 199 19.52 -46.44 7.42
CA SER A 199 18.61 -47.34 8.11
C SER A 199 18.57 -47.04 9.61
N PHE A 200 17.38 -47.09 10.18
CA PHE A 200 17.21 -46.97 11.62
C PHE A 200 17.41 -48.34 12.29
N ASN A 201 18.36 -48.39 13.23
CA ASN A 201 18.61 -49.58 14.01
C ASN A 201 17.51 -49.70 15.10
N ASN A 202 16.80 -50.79 15.09
CA ASN A 202 15.79 -51.09 16.12
C ASN A 202 16.50 -51.61 17.37
N TYR A 203 16.34 -50.91 18.49
CA TYR A 203 16.88 -51.29 19.78
C TYR A 203 15.89 -52.10 20.63
N SER A 204 14.60 -51.89 20.42
CA SER A 204 13.56 -52.56 21.14
C SER A 204 12.23 -52.42 20.41
N THR A 205 11.53 -53.51 20.18
CA THR A 205 10.15 -53.52 19.73
C THR A 205 9.22 -53.49 20.96
N SER A 206 8.59 -52.36 21.16
CA SER A 206 7.56 -52.19 22.17
C SER A 206 6.23 -51.87 21.47
N TYR A 207 5.15 -52.56 21.81
CA TYR A 207 3.80 -52.22 21.33
C TYR A 207 3.25 -50.96 22.05
N SER A 208 4.09 -49.93 22.12
CA SER A 208 3.73 -48.65 22.70
C SER A 208 3.07 -47.73 21.64
N SER A 209 2.16 -46.88 22.08
CA SER A 209 1.62 -45.82 21.26
C SER A 209 2.67 -44.73 20.86
N ASN A 210 3.81 -44.77 21.55
CA ASN A 210 4.91 -43.84 21.33
C ASN A 210 6.20 -44.56 20.91
N SER A 211 6.94 -43.96 20.01
CA SER A 211 8.26 -44.39 19.56
C SER A 211 9.29 -43.33 19.91
N SER A 212 10.54 -43.76 20.13
CA SER A 212 11.68 -42.88 20.32
C SER A 212 12.72 -43.14 19.25
N VAL A 213 13.28 -42.06 18.69
CA VAL A 213 14.37 -42.16 17.72
C VAL A 213 15.53 -41.29 18.22
N GLU A 214 16.64 -41.95 18.55
CA GLU A 214 17.89 -41.27 18.88
C GLU A 214 18.71 -41.03 17.61
N ILE A 215 19.13 -39.80 17.37
CA ILE A 215 19.90 -39.41 16.19
C ILE A 215 21.19 -38.75 16.61
N THR A 216 22.29 -39.29 16.12
CA THR A 216 23.63 -38.71 16.26
C THR A 216 24.04 -38.04 14.94
N ASN A 217 24.48 -36.80 15.02
CA ASN A 217 24.92 -36.00 13.89
C ASN A 217 26.46 -36.01 13.79
N ASN A 218 26.98 -36.86 12.93
CA ASN A 218 28.42 -36.88 12.56
C ASN A 218 28.68 -36.19 11.22
N THR A 219 27.75 -35.29 10.77
CA THR A 219 27.98 -34.41 9.62
C THR A 219 28.80 -33.18 10.02
N GLY A 220 29.37 -32.46 9.05
CA GLY A 220 30.10 -31.22 9.29
C GLY A 220 29.23 -30.00 9.60
N CYS A 221 27.90 -30.12 9.61
CA CYS A 221 26.94 -29.05 9.71
C CYS A 221 25.83 -29.39 10.70
N THR A 222 24.96 -28.42 11.00
CA THR A 222 23.66 -28.72 11.68
C THR A 222 22.84 -29.65 10.81
N LEU A 223 22.35 -30.73 11.40
CA LEU A 223 21.47 -31.71 10.77
C LEU A 223 20.02 -31.34 11.15
N THR A 224 19.19 -31.11 10.14
CA THR A 224 17.74 -30.92 10.31
C THR A 224 17.02 -32.20 9.88
N VAL A 225 16.25 -32.80 10.77
CA VAL A 225 15.46 -34.01 10.48
C VAL A 225 13.98 -33.70 10.63
N ARG A 226 13.21 -34.05 9.61
CA ARG A 226 11.78 -33.80 9.49
C ARG A 226 11.03 -35.12 9.39
N TYR A 227 9.95 -35.24 10.15
CA TYR A 227 9.06 -36.38 10.17
C TYR A 227 7.68 -35.96 9.68
N SER A 228 7.12 -36.67 8.72
CA SER A 228 5.78 -36.47 8.17
C SER A 228 5.02 -37.79 8.16
N GLY A 229 4.04 -37.92 9.03
CA GLY A 229 3.25 -39.15 9.19
C GLY A 229 2.06 -38.93 10.09
N VAL A 230 1.90 -39.74 11.14
CA VAL A 230 0.83 -39.59 12.15
C VAL A 230 0.86 -38.16 12.73
N GLU A 231 2.03 -37.64 12.99
CA GLU A 231 2.28 -36.24 13.32
C GLU A 231 3.36 -35.66 12.42
N ALA A 232 3.53 -34.33 12.43
CA ALA A 232 4.65 -33.69 11.78
C ALA A 232 5.57 -33.07 12.82
N LYS A 233 6.87 -33.39 12.72
CA LYS A 233 7.86 -32.94 13.70
C LYS A 233 9.19 -32.65 13.03
N MET A 234 9.89 -31.62 13.50
CA MET A 234 11.22 -31.26 13.04
C MET A 234 12.14 -31.11 14.25
N ILE A 235 13.35 -31.60 14.11
CA ILE A 235 14.43 -31.40 15.08
C ILE A 235 15.69 -30.92 14.35
N GLU A 236 16.45 -30.11 15.06
CA GLU A 236 17.78 -29.67 14.62
C GLU A 236 18.82 -30.19 15.59
N ILE A 237 19.89 -30.78 15.06
CA ILE A 237 20.96 -31.40 15.85
C ILE A 237 22.26 -30.73 15.43
N PRO A 238 22.95 -30.04 16.35
CA PRO A 238 24.26 -29.43 16.02
C PRO A 238 25.29 -30.49 15.65
N GLN A 239 26.34 -30.09 14.97
CA GLN A 239 27.48 -30.98 14.63
C GLN A 239 28.00 -31.69 15.88
N GLY A 240 28.18 -33.00 15.78
CA GLY A 240 28.64 -33.88 16.87
C GLY A 240 27.62 -34.10 17.97
N GLY A 241 26.43 -33.54 17.85
CA GLY A 241 25.37 -33.67 18.84
C GLY A 241 24.53 -34.93 18.66
N THR A 242 23.84 -35.34 19.74
CA THR A 242 22.82 -36.39 19.72
C THR A 242 21.52 -35.84 20.30
N ARG A 243 20.39 -36.18 19.68
CA ARG A 243 19.05 -35.86 20.17
C ARG A 243 18.10 -37.02 20.00
N THR A 244 17.20 -37.19 20.98
CA THR A 244 16.09 -38.12 20.88
C THR A 244 14.81 -37.37 20.56
N VAL A 245 14.10 -37.84 19.54
CA VAL A 245 12.76 -37.39 19.22
C VAL A 245 11.73 -38.45 19.67
N TYR A 246 10.66 -38.01 20.28
CA TYR A 246 9.52 -38.86 20.65
C TYR A 246 8.41 -38.60 19.67
N LEU A 247 7.85 -39.65 19.09
CA LEU A 247 6.83 -39.64 18.05
C LEU A 247 5.72 -40.62 18.38
N SER A 248 4.51 -40.36 17.94
CA SER A 248 3.45 -41.34 17.90
C SER A 248 3.86 -42.54 17.04
N SER A 249 3.61 -43.77 17.45
CA SER A 249 3.94 -44.96 16.66
C SER A 249 3.16 -44.97 15.35
N GLY A 250 3.83 -45.26 14.22
CA GLY A 250 3.20 -45.32 12.91
C GLY A 250 4.17 -45.14 11.76
N SER A 251 3.65 -44.99 10.57
CA SER A 251 4.44 -44.81 9.36
C SER A 251 4.78 -43.35 9.13
N TYR A 252 6.03 -43.09 8.79
CA TYR A 252 6.58 -41.75 8.54
C TYR A 252 7.37 -41.71 7.24
N LYS A 253 7.17 -40.65 6.48
CA LYS A 253 8.13 -40.12 5.52
C LYS A 253 9.13 -39.27 6.31
N ILE A 254 10.40 -39.46 6.10
CA ILE A 254 11.44 -38.75 6.85
C ILE A 254 12.39 -38.09 5.85
N ALA A 255 12.70 -36.83 6.09
CA ALA A 255 13.67 -36.08 5.30
C ALA A 255 14.71 -35.45 6.22
N ALA A 256 15.98 -35.54 5.85
CA ALA A 256 17.09 -34.95 6.56
C ALA A 256 17.92 -34.06 5.62
N SER A 257 18.40 -32.94 6.16
CA SER A 257 19.22 -31.97 5.42
C SER A 257 20.44 -31.60 6.24
N ALA A 258 21.65 -31.68 5.63
CA ALA A 258 22.88 -31.22 6.22
C ALA A 258 23.88 -30.85 5.12
N CYS A 259 24.69 -29.77 5.29
CA CYS A 259 25.74 -29.31 4.39
C CYS A 259 25.31 -29.22 2.90
N GLY A 260 24.05 -28.80 2.64
CA GLY A 260 23.53 -28.68 1.28
C GLY A 260 23.05 -30.00 0.65
N ALA A 261 23.19 -31.14 1.35
CA ALA A 261 22.68 -32.43 0.89
C ALA A 261 21.36 -32.79 1.58
N ASN A 262 20.50 -33.45 0.82
CA ASN A 262 19.23 -33.97 1.31
C ASN A 262 19.21 -35.50 1.28
N TYR A 263 18.57 -36.10 2.27
CA TYR A 263 18.35 -37.53 2.41
C TYR A 263 16.89 -37.77 2.75
N ALA A 264 16.31 -38.81 2.18
CA ALA A 264 14.93 -39.15 2.48
C ALA A 264 14.66 -40.64 2.50
N GLY A 265 13.62 -41.05 3.21
CA GLY A 265 13.18 -42.43 3.33
C GLY A 265 11.82 -42.52 3.98
N THR A 266 11.36 -43.76 4.12
CA THR A 266 10.10 -44.07 4.82
C THR A 266 10.39 -45.13 5.88
N GLU A 267 9.88 -44.94 7.08
CA GLU A 267 10.03 -45.88 8.20
C GLU A 267 8.70 -46.10 8.89
N SER A 268 8.54 -47.31 9.40
CA SER A 268 7.44 -47.64 10.31
C SER A 268 8.00 -47.76 11.74
N LEU A 269 7.70 -46.76 12.54
CA LEU A 269 8.25 -46.60 13.88
C LEU A 269 7.32 -47.23 14.92
N GLN A 270 7.85 -48.22 15.66
CA GLN A 270 7.18 -48.84 16.79
C GLN A 270 8.25 -49.34 17.77
N GLY A 271 8.49 -48.60 18.85
CA GLY A 271 9.53 -48.88 19.81
C GLY A 271 10.67 -47.88 19.82
N SER A 272 11.88 -48.34 20.10
CA SER A 272 13.06 -47.48 20.21
C SER A 272 14.06 -47.73 19.08
N TYR A 273 14.53 -46.66 18.46
CA TYR A 273 15.39 -46.68 17.31
C TYR A 273 16.60 -45.78 17.51
N GLY A 274 17.68 -46.06 16.78
CA GLY A 274 18.83 -45.17 16.68
C GLY A 274 19.38 -45.10 15.24
N SER A 275 19.88 -43.93 14.88
CA SER A 275 20.56 -43.74 13.60
C SER A 275 21.68 -42.71 13.72
N THR A 276 22.75 -42.94 12.97
CA THR A 276 23.87 -41.99 12.86
C THR A 276 23.98 -41.47 11.44
N PHE A 277 23.91 -40.15 11.29
CA PHE A 277 24.10 -39.49 10.01
C PHE A 277 25.55 -39.06 9.85
N TYR A 278 26.13 -39.35 8.69
CA TYR A 278 27.46 -38.89 8.28
C TYR A 278 27.45 -38.56 6.79
N ILE A 279 28.28 -37.63 6.37
CA ILE A 279 28.49 -37.31 4.95
C ILE A 279 29.88 -37.85 4.59
N SER A 280 29.95 -38.81 3.67
CA SER A 280 31.17 -39.24 3.04
C SER A 280 31.30 -38.59 1.66
N SER A 281 32.35 -37.82 1.42
CA SER A 281 32.71 -37.35 0.08
C SER A 281 33.68 -38.36 -0.57
N THR A 282 33.23 -39.07 -1.59
CA THR A 282 34.13 -39.77 -2.52
C THR A 282 34.64 -38.78 -3.54
N ARG A 283 35.90 -38.36 -3.46
CA ARG A 283 36.55 -37.66 -4.58
C ARG A 283 36.92 -38.71 -5.62
N TYR A 284 36.33 -38.61 -6.81
CA TYR A 284 36.80 -39.32 -8.00
C TYR A 284 37.91 -38.52 -8.68
#